data_9dc236e0041e31672954d8f618c1aff3
#
_entry.id   9dc236e0041e31672954d8f618c1aff3
#
_cell.length_a   1.000
_cell.length_b   1.000
_cell.length_c   1.000
_cell.angle_alpha   90.00
_cell.angle_beta   90.00
_cell.angle_gamma   90.00
#
_symmetry.space_group_name_H-M   'P 1'
#
loop_
_entity.id
_entity.type
_entity.pdbx_description
1 polymer ?
#
loop_
_entity_poly.entity_id
_entity_poly.type
_entity_poly.pdbx_seq_one_letter_code
_entity_poly.pdbx_strand_id
1 'polypeptide(L)'
;MSGNTPHILVTGGAGFIGSHLVERLLADGKSVVVLDDLSTGSRDNLRGVKAHPKLRLVEGKISACSELEELVASAEGVFHLAAAVGVDLVVKSPIHVLETNLHETEVLLQAAAQHGVPTIVASTSEVYGKSEKPAFSEADDLLIGPPQHSRWGYACSKLMDEFLALAYAQERQLPVVIVRLFNTVGPRQTGRYGMVLPRFIAAAKQNEPLRVFGDGGQSRCFCYVLDTVEALVRLQNSPAARGQIFNIGNTEEITIAGLAQCVIEQLGSKSVVEFVPYAEAYAPGFDDMRRRKPVVAKLERVTEFRPQTSLAEIIRRTAENI
;
A
#
# COMPACT_ATOMS: atom_id res chain seq x y z
N MET A 1 -10.70 20.03 -17.34
CA MET A 1 -11.15 18.95 -18.22
C MET A 1 -12.66 18.91 -18.09
N SER A 2 -13.43 18.83 -19.19
CA SER A 2 -14.87 18.58 -19.12
C SER A 2 -15.10 17.16 -18.60
N GLY A 3 -16.17 16.91 -17.85
CA GLY A 3 -16.44 15.64 -17.14
C GLY A 3 -16.50 14.35 -18.00
N ASN A 4 -16.37 14.43 -19.31
CA ASN A 4 -16.51 13.33 -20.27
C ASN A 4 -15.20 12.89 -20.94
N THR A 5 -14.02 13.31 -20.45
CA THR A 5 -12.74 12.89 -21.05
C THR A 5 -12.31 11.54 -20.46
N PRO A 6 -12.05 10.50 -21.26
CA PRO A 6 -11.54 9.22 -20.77
C PRO A 6 -10.28 9.41 -19.94
N HIS A 7 -10.23 8.79 -18.76
CA HIS A 7 -9.13 8.93 -17.81
C HIS A 7 -8.98 7.70 -16.91
N ILE A 8 -7.87 7.63 -16.20
CA ILE A 8 -7.68 6.68 -15.08
C ILE A 8 -8.00 7.43 -13.78
N LEU A 9 -8.90 6.87 -12.96
CA LEU A 9 -9.19 7.40 -11.63
C LEU A 9 -8.26 6.75 -10.60
N VAL A 10 -7.54 7.57 -9.83
CA VAL A 10 -6.66 7.10 -8.75
C VAL A 10 -7.14 7.71 -7.44
N THR A 11 -7.80 6.92 -6.59
CA THR A 11 -8.11 7.37 -5.23
C THR A 11 -6.89 7.17 -4.33
N GLY A 12 -6.59 8.12 -3.45
CA GLY A 12 -5.34 8.11 -2.70
C GLY A 12 -4.11 8.45 -3.56
N GLY A 13 -4.32 9.14 -4.69
CA GLY A 13 -3.27 9.45 -5.65
C GLY A 13 -2.26 10.50 -5.19
N ALA A 14 -2.54 11.26 -4.12
CA ALA A 14 -1.57 12.15 -3.47
C ALA A 14 -0.79 11.45 -2.34
N GLY A 15 -1.08 10.17 -2.05
CA GLY A 15 -0.36 9.33 -1.11
C GLY A 15 1.00 8.85 -1.63
N PHE A 16 1.68 8.04 -0.82
CA PHE A 16 2.99 7.47 -1.14
C PHE A 16 2.97 6.66 -2.45
N ILE A 17 2.25 5.55 -2.50
CA ILE A 17 2.19 4.67 -3.69
C ILE A 17 1.46 5.37 -4.83
N GLY A 18 0.34 6.03 -4.50
CA GLY A 18 -0.52 6.69 -5.49
C GLY A 18 0.21 7.75 -6.32
N SER A 19 1.07 8.56 -5.69
CA SER A 19 1.80 9.61 -6.41
C SER A 19 2.81 9.08 -7.43
N HIS A 20 3.46 7.95 -7.14
CA HIS A 20 4.32 7.27 -8.13
C HIS A 20 3.51 6.63 -9.25
N LEU A 21 2.33 6.07 -8.92
CA LEU A 21 1.42 5.54 -9.94
C LEU A 21 0.90 6.64 -10.87
N VAL A 22 0.53 7.80 -10.32
CA VAL A 22 0.10 8.97 -11.10
C VAL A 22 1.18 9.41 -12.08
N GLU A 23 2.43 9.55 -11.62
CA GLU A 23 3.57 9.90 -12.48
C GLU A 23 3.77 8.87 -13.61
N ARG A 24 3.67 7.58 -13.29
CA ARG A 24 3.79 6.50 -14.28
C ARG A 24 2.67 6.56 -15.32
N LEU A 25 1.43 6.70 -14.91
CA LEU A 25 0.29 6.76 -15.81
C LEU A 25 0.34 7.97 -16.75
N LEU A 26 0.78 9.12 -16.24
CA LEU A 26 1.00 10.33 -17.06
C LEU A 26 2.13 10.12 -18.05
N ALA A 27 3.24 9.48 -17.64
CA ALA A 27 4.35 9.14 -18.53
C ALA A 27 3.93 8.14 -19.63
N ASP A 28 3.01 7.23 -19.32
CA ASP A 28 2.39 6.32 -20.30
C ASP A 28 1.34 7.03 -21.18
N GLY A 29 1.21 8.37 -21.07
CA GLY A 29 0.33 9.20 -21.89
C GLY A 29 -1.14 9.19 -21.49
N LYS A 30 -1.49 8.59 -20.34
CA LYS A 30 -2.87 8.57 -19.84
C LYS A 30 -3.30 9.92 -19.28
N SER A 31 -4.60 10.22 -19.34
CA SER A 31 -5.20 11.26 -18.51
C SER A 31 -5.48 10.66 -17.14
N VAL A 32 -5.22 11.41 -16.08
CA VAL A 32 -5.35 10.93 -14.70
C VAL A 32 -6.19 11.90 -13.87
N VAL A 33 -7.19 11.38 -13.19
CA VAL A 33 -7.90 12.09 -12.14
C VAL A 33 -7.51 11.48 -10.80
N VAL A 34 -7.02 12.31 -9.89
CA VAL A 34 -6.72 11.95 -8.51
C VAL A 34 -7.87 12.40 -7.64
N LEU A 35 -8.42 11.52 -6.81
CA LEU A 35 -9.36 11.85 -5.74
C LEU A 35 -8.70 11.51 -4.40
N ASP A 36 -8.43 12.53 -3.57
CA ASP A 36 -7.67 12.40 -2.33
C ASP A 36 -8.11 13.45 -1.32
N ASP A 37 -8.36 13.07 -0.07
CA ASP A 37 -8.74 14.02 0.99
C ASP A 37 -7.53 14.65 1.71
N LEU A 38 -6.32 14.27 1.30
CA LEU A 38 -5.04 14.74 1.85
C LEU A 38 -4.84 14.44 3.34
N SER A 39 -5.62 13.54 3.93
CA SER A 39 -5.52 13.16 5.35
C SER A 39 -4.18 12.48 5.67
N THR A 40 -3.66 11.68 4.76
CA THR A 40 -2.35 11.02 4.85
C THR A 40 -1.45 11.34 3.66
N GLY A 41 -2.04 11.75 2.54
CA GLY A 41 -1.36 12.24 1.34
C GLY A 41 -0.88 13.68 1.45
N SER A 42 -0.19 14.16 0.42
CA SER A 42 0.27 15.55 0.31
C SER A 42 0.28 16.00 -1.14
N ARG A 43 -0.14 17.24 -1.40
CA ARG A 43 0.02 17.87 -2.72
C ARG A 43 1.48 17.93 -3.19
N ASP A 44 2.43 17.96 -2.24
CA ASP A 44 3.87 17.96 -2.54
C ASP A 44 4.33 16.66 -3.20
N ASN A 45 3.65 15.55 -2.96
CA ASN A 45 3.94 14.29 -3.65
C ASN A 45 3.65 14.36 -5.16
N LEU A 46 2.78 15.28 -5.58
CA LEU A 46 2.43 15.51 -6.99
C LEU A 46 3.15 16.73 -7.61
N ARG A 47 4.05 17.41 -6.85
CA ARG A 47 4.71 18.66 -7.30
C ARG A 47 5.40 18.53 -8.67
N GLY A 48 5.98 17.36 -8.98
CA GLY A 48 6.66 17.10 -10.25
C GLY A 48 5.73 17.07 -11.46
N VAL A 49 4.46 16.81 -11.25
CA VAL A 49 3.45 16.65 -12.31
C VAL A 49 2.24 17.58 -12.17
N LYS A 50 2.21 18.47 -11.16
CA LYS A 50 1.05 19.32 -10.87
C LYS A 50 0.60 20.21 -12.05
N ALA A 51 1.52 20.60 -12.92
CA ALA A 51 1.25 21.39 -14.10
C ALA A 51 0.96 20.55 -15.37
N HIS A 52 0.92 19.23 -15.25
CA HIS A 52 0.71 18.35 -16.39
C HIS A 52 -0.73 18.50 -16.92
N PRO A 53 -0.95 18.78 -18.23
CA PRO A 53 -2.27 19.10 -18.78
C PRO A 53 -3.29 17.96 -18.69
N LYS A 54 -2.81 16.72 -18.49
CA LYS A 54 -3.63 15.52 -18.33
C LYS A 54 -3.84 15.10 -16.87
N LEU A 55 -3.41 15.91 -15.89
CA LEU A 55 -3.65 15.67 -14.47
C LEU A 55 -4.76 16.58 -13.96
N ARG A 56 -5.73 16.00 -13.25
CA ARG A 56 -6.72 16.72 -12.44
C ARG A 56 -6.68 16.18 -11.01
N LEU A 57 -6.57 17.07 -10.02
CA LEU A 57 -6.71 16.76 -8.61
C LEU A 57 -8.10 17.22 -8.13
N VAL A 58 -8.86 16.28 -7.57
CA VAL A 58 -10.13 16.51 -6.86
C VAL A 58 -9.87 16.24 -5.38
N GLU A 59 -10.05 17.26 -4.54
CA GLU A 59 -9.85 17.13 -3.12
C GLU A 59 -11.13 16.78 -2.41
N GLY A 60 -11.12 15.69 -1.65
CA GLY A 60 -12.25 15.25 -0.86
C GLY A 60 -12.25 13.74 -0.63
N LYS A 61 -13.14 13.33 0.25
CA LYS A 61 -13.45 11.92 0.47
C LYS A 61 -14.26 11.39 -0.70
N ILE A 62 -14.13 10.09 -0.98
CA ILE A 62 -14.88 9.42 -2.06
C ILE A 62 -16.38 9.57 -1.79
N SER A 63 -16.83 9.27 -0.57
CA SER A 63 -18.24 9.35 -0.16
C SER A 63 -18.84 10.76 -0.20
N ALA A 64 -18.01 11.80 -0.14
CA ALA A 64 -18.45 13.21 -0.18
C ALA A 64 -18.22 13.88 -1.56
N CYS A 65 -17.69 13.14 -2.53
CA CYS A 65 -17.42 13.66 -3.87
C CYS A 65 -18.71 13.71 -4.69
N SER A 66 -19.24 14.89 -4.91
CA SER A 66 -20.47 15.09 -5.72
C SER A 66 -20.32 14.71 -7.20
N GLU A 67 -19.07 14.63 -7.68
CA GLU A 67 -18.74 14.26 -9.06
C GLU A 67 -18.37 12.77 -9.19
N LEU A 68 -18.42 11.96 -8.11
CA LEU A 68 -17.91 10.58 -8.12
C LEU A 68 -18.51 9.76 -9.26
N GLU A 69 -19.80 9.83 -9.45
CA GLU A 69 -20.53 9.08 -10.48
C GLU A 69 -20.02 9.43 -11.90
N GLU A 70 -19.83 10.73 -12.18
CA GLU A 70 -19.30 11.22 -13.45
C GLU A 70 -17.85 10.80 -13.67
N LEU A 71 -17.01 10.87 -12.60
CA LEU A 71 -15.61 10.49 -12.65
C LEU A 71 -15.48 8.98 -12.92
N VAL A 72 -16.28 8.16 -12.27
CA VAL A 72 -16.27 6.72 -12.48
C VAL A 72 -16.83 6.36 -13.86
N ALA A 73 -17.96 6.94 -14.26
CA ALA A 73 -18.58 6.67 -15.57
C ALA A 73 -17.66 6.95 -16.76
N SER A 74 -16.75 7.93 -16.62
CA SER A 74 -15.78 8.31 -17.67
C SER A 74 -14.42 7.62 -17.52
N ALA A 75 -14.23 6.82 -16.47
CA ALA A 75 -12.94 6.18 -16.22
C ALA A 75 -12.72 4.94 -17.12
N GLU A 76 -11.53 4.82 -17.69
CA GLU A 76 -11.04 3.60 -18.36
C GLU A 76 -10.65 2.52 -17.32
N GLY A 77 -10.40 2.93 -16.09
CA GLY A 77 -10.04 2.06 -14.98
C GLY A 77 -9.87 2.85 -13.68
N VAL A 78 -10.00 2.16 -12.57
CA VAL A 78 -9.88 2.72 -11.22
C VAL A 78 -8.76 2.02 -10.46
N PHE A 79 -7.89 2.79 -9.80
CA PHE A 79 -6.98 2.31 -8.77
C PHE A 79 -7.44 2.85 -7.42
N HIS A 80 -7.97 1.97 -6.59
CA HIS A 80 -8.42 2.31 -5.24
C HIS A 80 -7.28 2.07 -4.24
N LEU A 81 -6.49 3.13 -3.98
CA LEU A 81 -5.37 3.12 -3.04
C LEU A 81 -5.67 3.95 -1.78
N ALA A 82 -6.78 4.69 -1.76
CA ALA A 82 -7.20 5.45 -0.60
C ALA A 82 -7.53 4.50 0.57
N ALA A 83 -6.91 4.74 1.71
CA ALA A 83 -7.19 4.02 2.95
C ALA A 83 -6.65 4.82 4.15
N ALA A 84 -7.35 4.73 5.28
CA ALA A 84 -6.79 5.13 6.56
C ALA A 84 -5.81 4.06 7.03
N VAL A 85 -4.50 4.32 6.94
CA VAL A 85 -3.42 3.36 7.17
C VAL A 85 -2.30 3.94 8.04
N GLY A 86 -1.64 3.06 8.79
CA GLY A 86 -0.50 3.38 9.64
C GLY A 86 -0.68 2.91 11.07
N VAL A 87 0.37 2.28 11.64
CA VAL A 87 0.31 1.64 12.97
C VAL A 87 -0.19 2.63 14.04
N ASP A 88 0.33 3.85 14.04
CA ASP A 88 -0.08 4.89 14.99
C ASP A 88 -1.55 5.27 14.86
N LEU A 89 -2.05 5.40 13.62
CA LEU A 89 -3.44 5.77 13.36
C LEU A 89 -4.40 4.65 13.79
N VAL A 90 -4.06 3.41 13.46
CA VAL A 90 -4.83 2.21 13.84
C VAL A 90 -4.98 2.08 15.36
N VAL A 91 -3.92 2.42 16.11
CA VAL A 91 -3.94 2.34 17.58
C VAL A 91 -4.68 3.53 18.20
N LYS A 92 -4.47 4.76 17.67
CA LYS A 92 -5.01 6.00 18.27
C LYS A 92 -6.44 6.31 17.84
N SER A 93 -6.87 5.86 16.67
CA SER A 93 -8.18 6.19 16.09
C SER A 93 -8.81 5.00 15.37
N PRO A 94 -9.02 3.85 16.06
CA PRO A 94 -9.49 2.62 15.42
C PRO A 94 -10.88 2.75 14.79
N ILE A 95 -11.80 3.50 15.38
CA ILE A 95 -13.14 3.74 14.80
C ILE A 95 -12.99 4.41 13.44
N HIS A 96 -12.24 5.50 13.38
CA HIS A 96 -12.00 6.23 12.12
C HIS A 96 -11.40 5.34 11.02
N VAL A 97 -10.45 4.47 11.38
CA VAL A 97 -9.83 3.53 10.42
C VAL A 97 -10.85 2.54 9.87
N LEU A 98 -11.64 1.93 10.75
CA LEU A 98 -12.64 0.93 10.36
C LEU A 98 -13.73 1.54 9.47
N GLU A 99 -14.34 2.64 9.93
CA GLU A 99 -15.42 3.31 9.20
C GLU A 99 -14.94 3.84 7.84
N THR A 100 -13.80 4.54 7.81
CA THR A 100 -13.27 5.11 6.56
C THR A 100 -12.97 4.02 5.55
N ASN A 101 -12.22 2.97 5.93
CA ASN A 101 -11.82 1.94 4.96
C ASN A 101 -13.05 1.25 4.37
N LEU A 102 -14.01 0.82 5.20
CA LEU A 102 -15.20 0.12 4.73
C LEU A 102 -16.11 1.02 3.88
N HIS A 103 -16.43 2.21 4.39
CA HIS A 103 -17.41 3.09 3.72
C HIS A 103 -16.91 3.65 2.39
N GLU A 104 -15.65 4.12 2.34
CA GLU A 104 -15.10 4.68 1.11
C GLU A 104 -14.93 3.59 0.03
N THR A 105 -14.57 2.36 0.43
CA THR A 105 -14.50 1.22 -0.50
C THR A 105 -15.89 0.82 -1.01
N GLU A 106 -16.89 0.75 -0.13
CA GLU A 106 -18.27 0.41 -0.51
C GLU A 106 -18.82 1.39 -1.55
N VAL A 107 -18.73 2.69 -1.28
CA VAL A 107 -19.23 3.75 -2.17
C VAL A 107 -18.56 3.67 -3.54
N LEU A 108 -17.23 3.48 -3.57
CA LEU A 108 -16.50 3.38 -4.83
C LEU A 108 -16.89 2.13 -5.63
N LEU A 109 -16.96 0.96 -4.98
CA LEU A 109 -17.33 -0.29 -5.65
C LEU A 109 -18.76 -0.26 -6.19
N GLN A 110 -19.67 0.40 -5.48
CA GLN A 110 -21.04 0.63 -5.97
C GLN A 110 -21.03 1.43 -7.27
N ALA A 111 -20.33 2.58 -7.32
CA ALA A 111 -20.23 3.40 -8.51
C ALA A 111 -19.51 2.65 -9.65
N ALA A 112 -18.41 1.96 -9.35
CA ALA A 112 -17.67 1.17 -10.36
C ALA A 112 -18.51 0.06 -10.97
N ALA A 113 -19.35 -0.61 -10.17
CA ALA A 113 -20.22 -1.70 -10.63
C ALA A 113 -21.36 -1.21 -11.53
N GLN A 114 -21.90 -0.01 -11.30
CA GLN A 114 -22.94 0.58 -12.15
C GLN A 114 -22.45 0.78 -13.59
N HIS A 115 -21.16 1.08 -13.77
CA HIS A 115 -20.55 1.36 -15.08
C HIS A 115 -19.64 0.23 -15.58
N GLY A 116 -19.47 -0.85 -14.82
CA GLY A 116 -18.60 -1.98 -15.19
C GLY A 116 -17.13 -1.60 -15.34
N VAL A 117 -16.64 -0.62 -14.56
CA VAL A 117 -15.29 -0.07 -14.71
C VAL A 117 -14.26 -0.99 -14.05
N PRO A 118 -13.21 -1.42 -14.77
CA PRO A 118 -12.14 -2.23 -14.21
C PRO A 118 -11.48 -1.56 -13.00
N THR A 119 -11.48 -2.24 -11.86
CA THR A 119 -11.05 -1.65 -10.58
C THR A 119 -10.00 -2.49 -9.89
N ILE A 120 -8.85 -1.88 -9.55
CA ILE A 120 -7.88 -2.46 -8.61
C ILE A 120 -8.17 -1.96 -7.21
N VAL A 121 -8.30 -2.88 -6.26
CA VAL A 121 -8.50 -2.60 -4.83
C VAL A 121 -7.25 -2.97 -4.06
N ALA A 122 -6.63 -2.00 -3.39
CA ALA A 122 -5.48 -2.23 -2.54
C ALA A 122 -5.90 -2.87 -1.21
N SER A 123 -5.35 -4.05 -0.94
CA SER A 123 -5.36 -4.74 0.33
C SER A 123 -3.94 -4.80 0.92
N THR A 124 -3.74 -5.59 1.94
CA THR A 124 -2.50 -5.65 2.72
C THR A 124 -2.11 -7.08 3.05
N SER A 125 -0.81 -7.33 3.19
CA SER A 125 -0.31 -8.60 3.75
C SER A 125 -0.71 -8.84 5.21
N GLU A 126 -1.25 -7.85 5.91
CA GLU A 126 -1.72 -8.01 7.29
C GLU A 126 -2.96 -8.91 7.40
N VAL A 127 -3.70 -9.12 6.32
CA VAL A 127 -4.85 -10.05 6.29
C VAL A 127 -4.45 -11.51 6.53
N TYR A 128 -3.17 -11.88 6.32
CA TYR A 128 -2.66 -13.21 6.67
C TYR A 128 -2.60 -13.45 8.19
N GLY A 129 -2.60 -12.38 8.97
CA GLY A 129 -2.71 -12.44 10.43
C GLY A 129 -1.58 -13.21 11.08
N LYS A 130 -1.93 -14.14 11.95
CA LYS A 130 -1.02 -14.95 12.81
C LYS A 130 -0.53 -16.23 12.12
N SER A 131 -0.57 -16.32 10.81
CA SER A 131 -0.08 -17.48 10.08
C SER A 131 1.40 -17.71 10.33
N GLU A 132 1.77 -18.96 10.63
CA GLU A 132 3.16 -19.40 10.86
C GLU A 132 3.81 -19.99 9.61
N LYS A 133 3.13 -19.95 8.46
CA LYS A 133 3.68 -20.45 7.20
C LYS A 133 4.98 -19.73 6.83
N PRO A 134 5.94 -20.40 6.20
CA PRO A 134 7.22 -19.81 5.78
C PRO A 134 7.08 -18.72 4.70
N ALA A 135 6.01 -18.79 3.90
CA ALA A 135 5.63 -17.78 2.91
C ALA A 135 4.10 -17.84 2.70
N PHE A 136 3.49 -16.72 2.35
CA PHE A 136 2.05 -16.56 2.23
C PHE A 136 1.60 -16.61 0.77
N SER A 137 0.66 -17.50 0.48
CA SER A 137 -0.01 -17.63 -0.80
C SER A 137 -1.42 -17.05 -0.73
N GLU A 138 -1.94 -16.59 -1.86
CA GLU A 138 -3.28 -16.01 -1.95
C GLU A 138 -4.41 -16.99 -1.57
N ALA A 139 -4.14 -18.30 -1.65
CA ALA A 139 -5.08 -19.36 -1.28
C ALA A 139 -4.98 -19.81 0.19
N ASP A 140 -4.11 -19.16 0.99
CA ASP A 140 -3.96 -19.52 2.40
C ASP A 140 -5.12 -19.03 3.25
N ASP A 141 -5.45 -19.80 4.31
CA ASP A 141 -6.36 -19.36 5.36
C ASP A 141 -5.82 -18.11 6.08
N LEU A 142 -6.71 -17.22 6.46
CA LEU A 142 -6.39 -15.94 7.09
C LEU A 142 -6.65 -16.05 8.60
N LEU A 143 -5.59 -16.00 9.41
CA LEU A 143 -5.63 -16.25 10.86
C LEU A 143 -5.62 -14.94 11.65
N ILE A 144 -6.72 -14.20 11.59
CA ILE A 144 -6.85 -12.93 12.32
C ILE A 144 -6.81 -13.16 13.83
N GLY A 145 -6.10 -12.30 14.54
CA GLY A 145 -6.01 -12.33 15.99
C GLY A 145 -7.26 -11.78 16.70
N PRO A 146 -7.28 -11.80 18.05
CA PRO A 146 -8.46 -11.42 18.83
C PRO A 146 -8.76 -9.93 18.72
N PRO A 147 -10.07 -9.52 18.76
CA PRO A 147 -10.50 -8.14 18.52
C PRO A 147 -10.04 -7.12 19.58
N GLN A 148 -9.56 -7.57 20.73
CA GLN A 148 -8.97 -6.71 21.76
C GLN A 148 -7.67 -6.04 21.30
N HIS A 149 -7.01 -6.58 20.29
CA HIS A 149 -5.80 -6.01 19.70
C HIS A 149 -6.17 -5.16 18.48
N SER A 150 -6.14 -3.85 18.60
CA SER A 150 -6.58 -2.87 17.57
C SER A 150 -5.91 -3.05 16.21
N ARG A 151 -4.69 -3.59 16.18
CA ARG A 151 -3.97 -3.94 14.96
C ARG A 151 -4.82 -4.79 14.01
N TRP A 152 -5.52 -5.80 14.55
CA TRP A 152 -6.32 -6.71 13.74
C TRP A 152 -7.56 -6.04 13.16
N GLY A 153 -8.01 -4.92 13.74
CA GLY A 153 -9.09 -4.11 13.19
C GLY A 153 -8.78 -3.63 11.77
N TYR A 154 -7.56 -3.09 11.55
CA TYR A 154 -7.13 -2.70 10.19
C TYR A 154 -7.08 -3.90 9.23
N ALA A 155 -6.51 -5.02 9.65
CA ALA A 155 -6.49 -6.23 8.83
C ALA A 155 -7.92 -6.70 8.49
N CYS A 156 -8.84 -6.66 9.47
CA CYS A 156 -10.26 -7.00 9.27
C CYS A 156 -10.94 -6.04 8.29
N SER A 157 -10.72 -4.71 8.40
CA SER A 157 -11.34 -3.77 7.47
C SER A 157 -10.89 -4.05 6.03
N LYS A 158 -9.60 -4.28 5.80
CA LYS A 158 -9.10 -4.62 4.47
C LYS A 158 -9.57 -6.00 3.99
N LEU A 159 -9.72 -6.97 4.90
CA LEU A 159 -10.30 -8.26 4.56
C LEU A 159 -11.79 -8.14 4.16
N MET A 160 -12.55 -7.27 4.84
CA MET A 160 -13.94 -6.97 4.44
C MET A 160 -13.99 -6.30 3.07
N ASP A 161 -13.06 -5.40 2.75
CA ASP A 161 -12.93 -4.83 1.40
C ASP A 161 -12.70 -5.91 0.34
N GLU A 162 -11.86 -6.94 0.63
CA GLU A 162 -11.65 -8.08 -0.28
C GLU A 162 -12.94 -8.88 -0.50
N PHE A 163 -13.66 -9.23 0.58
CA PHE A 163 -14.94 -9.95 0.48
C PHE A 163 -15.96 -9.16 -0.32
N LEU A 164 -16.08 -7.86 -0.04
CA LEU A 164 -17.02 -6.99 -0.74
C LEU A 164 -16.67 -6.89 -2.24
N ALA A 165 -15.41 -6.67 -2.57
CA ALA A 165 -14.95 -6.59 -3.95
C ALA A 165 -15.20 -7.89 -4.74
N LEU A 166 -14.95 -9.06 -4.12
CA LEU A 166 -15.25 -10.36 -4.74
C LEU A 166 -16.76 -10.60 -4.89
N ALA A 167 -17.58 -10.17 -3.93
CA ALA A 167 -19.02 -10.23 -4.05
C ALA A 167 -19.53 -9.39 -5.24
N TYR A 168 -19.02 -8.17 -5.42
CA TYR A 168 -19.32 -7.33 -6.59
C TYR A 168 -18.86 -8.00 -7.91
N ALA A 169 -17.68 -8.66 -7.90
CA ALA A 169 -17.23 -9.41 -9.07
C ALA A 169 -18.20 -10.54 -9.43
N GLN A 170 -18.67 -11.27 -8.43
CA GLN A 170 -19.55 -12.43 -8.63
C GLN A 170 -20.99 -12.02 -9.00
N GLU A 171 -21.58 -11.09 -8.26
CA GLU A 171 -23.00 -10.74 -8.39
C GLU A 171 -23.27 -9.66 -9.44
N ARG A 172 -22.33 -8.74 -9.64
CA ARG A 172 -22.47 -7.58 -10.53
C ARG A 172 -21.53 -7.63 -11.75
N GLN A 173 -20.72 -8.69 -11.87
CA GLN A 173 -19.76 -8.86 -12.95
C GLN A 173 -18.72 -7.71 -13.01
N LEU A 174 -18.44 -7.04 -11.87
CA LEU A 174 -17.42 -6.00 -11.79
C LEU A 174 -16.04 -6.60 -12.08
N PRO A 175 -15.28 -6.09 -13.05
CA PRO A 175 -13.94 -6.58 -13.36
C PRO A 175 -12.94 -6.08 -12.30
N VAL A 176 -12.97 -6.65 -11.09
CA VAL A 176 -12.11 -6.24 -9.97
C VAL A 176 -10.84 -7.09 -9.89
N VAL A 177 -9.74 -6.48 -9.45
CA VAL A 177 -8.50 -7.15 -9.05
C VAL A 177 -8.14 -6.69 -7.65
N ILE A 178 -7.85 -7.62 -6.75
CA ILE A 178 -7.41 -7.31 -5.39
C ILE A 178 -5.92 -7.51 -5.28
N VAL A 179 -5.21 -6.57 -4.64
CA VAL A 179 -3.76 -6.63 -4.46
C VAL A 179 -3.39 -6.56 -2.99
N ARG A 180 -2.78 -7.63 -2.45
CA ARG A 180 -2.22 -7.67 -1.10
C ARG A 180 -0.78 -7.16 -1.15
N LEU A 181 -0.57 -5.92 -0.69
CA LEU A 181 0.74 -5.27 -0.71
C LEU A 181 1.60 -5.73 0.45
N PHE A 182 2.87 -6.07 0.16
CA PHE A 182 3.89 -6.46 1.15
C PHE A 182 4.93 -5.35 1.29
N ASN A 183 5.02 -4.74 2.47
CA ASN A 183 6.02 -3.73 2.87
C ASN A 183 6.60 -2.92 1.71
N THR A 184 5.74 -2.24 0.98
CA THR A 184 6.17 -1.32 -0.07
C THR A 184 6.95 -0.17 0.55
N VAL A 185 8.12 0.16 0.01
CA VAL A 185 9.06 1.17 0.51
C VAL A 185 9.66 1.98 -0.63
N GLY A 186 10.10 3.20 -0.32
CA GLY A 186 10.72 4.07 -1.32
C GLY A 186 10.57 5.56 -1.02
N PRO A 187 10.97 6.42 -1.97
CA PRO A 187 10.80 7.87 -1.89
C PRO A 187 9.35 8.29 -1.55
N ARG A 188 9.19 9.39 -0.82
CA ARG A 188 7.90 9.93 -0.34
C ARG A 188 7.21 9.10 0.75
N GLN A 189 7.79 7.96 1.16
CA GLN A 189 7.29 7.25 2.32
C GLN A 189 7.71 7.99 3.59
N THR A 190 6.74 8.32 4.44
CA THR A 190 7.04 9.00 5.72
C THR A 190 7.25 7.98 6.83
N GLY A 191 8.22 8.24 7.73
CA GLY A 191 8.40 7.46 8.96
C GLY A 191 7.31 7.72 10.02
N ARG A 192 6.41 8.66 9.76
CA ARG A 192 5.41 9.20 10.69
C ARG A 192 4.42 8.15 11.23
N TYR A 193 4.22 7.07 10.49
CA TYR A 193 3.24 6.03 10.81
C TYR A 193 3.88 4.71 11.26
N GLY A 194 5.10 4.75 11.81
CA GLY A 194 5.77 3.56 12.35
C GLY A 194 6.50 2.70 11.31
N MET A 195 6.72 3.20 10.10
CA MET A 195 7.43 2.48 9.04
C MET A 195 8.92 2.38 9.36
N VAL A 196 9.44 1.15 9.45
CA VAL A 196 10.79 0.87 9.96
C VAL A 196 11.90 1.42 9.07
N LEU A 197 11.85 1.18 7.75
CA LEU A 197 12.94 1.58 6.84
C LEU A 197 13.14 3.10 6.77
N PRO A 198 12.11 3.95 6.56
CA PRO A 198 12.30 5.41 6.58
C PRO A 198 12.86 5.93 7.90
N ARG A 199 12.44 5.34 9.04
CA ARG A 199 12.96 5.69 10.36
C ARG A 199 14.45 5.37 10.50
N PHE A 200 14.87 4.18 10.07
CA PHE A 200 16.26 3.78 10.10
C PHE A 200 17.13 4.66 9.20
N ILE A 201 16.67 4.99 7.99
CA ILE A 201 17.37 5.89 7.08
C ILE A 201 17.52 7.29 7.70
N ALA A 202 16.44 7.84 8.26
CA ALA A 202 16.47 9.16 8.88
C ALA A 202 17.46 9.21 10.06
N ALA A 203 17.44 8.22 10.95
CA ALA A 203 18.38 8.12 12.07
C ALA A 203 19.83 7.93 11.57
N ALA A 204 20.07 7.05 10.60
CA ALA A 204 21.40 6.80 10.05
C ALA A 204 22.01 8.05 9.41
N LYS A 205 21.23 8.86 8.70
CA LYS A 205 21.70 10.14 8.12
C LYS A 205 22.13 11.17 9.16
N GLN A 206 21.57 11.07 10.37
CA GLN A 206 21.90 11.95 11.50
C GLN A 206 22.95 11.35 12.44
N ASN A 207 23.43 10.12 12.15
CA ASN A 207 24.28 9.32 13.03
C ASN A 207 23.65 9.06 14.41
N GLU A 208 22.31 9.03 14.48
CA GLU A 208 21.57 8.66 15.67
C GLU A 208 21.42 7.13 15.77
N PRO A 209 21.20 6.56 16.97
CA PRO A 209 20.99 5.12 17.13
C PRO A 209 19.78 4.62 16.35
N LEU A 210 19.92 3.47 15.67
CA LEU A 210 18.81 2.78 15.02
C LEU A 210 18.08 1.90 16.04
N ARG A 211 16.89 2.31 16.47
CA ARG A 211 16.14 1.64 17.51
C ARG A 211 15.37 0.44 16.95
N VAL A 212 15.85 -0.75 17.28
CA VAL A 212 15.26 -2.05 16.93
C VAL A 212 14.38 -2.52 18.09
N PHE A 213 13.08 -2.72 17.82
CA PHE A 213 12.14 -3.13 18.86
C PHE A 213 12.14 -4.64 19.03
N GLY A 214 12.21 -5.11 20.29
CA GLY A 214 12.35 -6.51 20.66
C GLY A 214 13.76 -7.06 20.38
N ASP A 215 13.82 -8.32 19.97
CA ASP A 215 15.06 -9.03 19.64
C ASP A 215 15.57 -8.76 18.22
N GLY A 216 14.78 -8.05 17.40
CA GLY A 216 15.10 -7.77 16.00
C GLY A 216 15.06 -9.00 15.08
N GLY A 217 14.64 -10.17 15.60
CA GLY A 217 14.57 -11.43 14.85
C GLY A 217 13.36 -11.54 13.91
N GLN A 218 12.37 -10.66 14.04
CA GLN A 218 11.25 -10.60 13.09
C GLN A 218 11.76 -10.25 11.70
N SER A 219 11.25 -10.96 10.68
CA SER A 219 11.72 -10.80 9.30
C SER A 219 10.66 -10.18 8.38
N ARG A 220 11.13 -9.46 7.39
CA ARG A 220 10.31 -8.78 6.37
C ARG A 220 10.95 -8.91 4.99
N CYS A 221 10.10 -8.78 3.96
CA CYS A 221 10.54 -8.57 2.59
C CYS A 221 10.14 -7.14 2.19
N PHE A 222 11.06 -6.37 1.62
CA PHE A 222 10.83 -4.98 1.23
C PHE A 222 10.69 -4.87 -0.28
N CYS A 223 9.58 -4.34 -0.75
CA CYS A 223 9.29 -4.14 -2.16
C CYS A 223 9.49 -2.68 -2.55
N TYR A 224 10.23 -2.42 -3.62
CA TYR A 224 10.40 -1.07 -4.10
C TYR A 224 9.09 -0.50 -4.65
N VAL A 225 8.78 0.75 -4.38
CA VAL A 225 7.51 1.38 -4.79
C VAL A 225 7.30 1.35 -6.30
N LEU A 226 8.35 1.50 -7.11
CA LEU A 226 8.20 1.44 -8.57
C LEU A 226 7.97 0.00 -9.06
N ASP A 227 8.49 -1.03 -8.39
CA ASP A 227 8.12 -2.42 -8.68
C ASP A 227 6.64 -2.67 -8.36
N THR A 228 6.14 -2.10 -7.25
CA THR A 228 4.72 -2.16 -6.91
C THR A 228 3.86 -1.47 -7.97
N VAL A 229 4.24 -0.29 -8.42
CA VAL A 229 3.54 0.46 -9.48
C VAL A 229 3.53 -0.31 -10.80
N GLU A 230 4.65 -0.91 -11.20
CA GLU A 230 4.73 -1.76 -12.40
C GLU A 230 3.75 -2.94 -12.31
N ALA A 231 3.72 -3.63 -11.16
CA ALA A 231 2.78 -4.73 -10.93
C ALA A 231 1.31 -4.26 -11.03
N LEU A 232 0.97 -3.12 -10.43
CA LEU A 232 -0.38 -2.54 -10.49
C LEU A 232 -0.81 -2.24 -11.94
N VAL A 233 0.06 -1.59 -12.73
CA VAL A 233 -0.24 -1.24 -14.13
C VAL A 233 -0.41 -2.51 -14.97
N ARG A 234 0.43 -3.52 -14.80
CA ARG A 234 0.32 -4.80 -15.52
C ARG A 234 -0.95 -5.56 -15.17
N LEU A 235 -1.32 -5.61 -13.88
CA LEU A 235 -2.55 -6.26 -13.43
C LEU A 235 -3.80 -5.55 -13.98
N GLN A 236 -3.81 -4.22 -14.01
CA GLN A 236 -4.92 -3.44 -14.60
C GLN A 236 -5.14 -3.77 -16.06
N ASN A 237 -4.06 -3.99 -16.80
CA ASN A 237 -4.09 -4.29 -18.23
C ASN A 237 -4.29 -5.79 -18.55
N SER A 238 -4.36 -6.67 -17.52
CA SER A 238 -4.51 -8.11 -17.72
C SER A 238 -5.96 -8.58 -17.51
N PRO A 239 -6.69 -8.96 -18.56
CA PRO A 239 -8.01 -9.57 -18.41
C PRO A 239 -8.00 -10.85 -17.54
N ALA A 240 -6.91 -11.60 -17.58
CA ALA A 240 -6.73 -12.83 -16.80
C ALA A 240 -6.61 -12.56 -15.28
N ALA A 241 -6.40 -11.32 -14.85
CA ALA A 241 -6.35 -10.95 -13.44
C ALA A 241 -7.74 -10.71 -12.83
N ARG A 242 -8.79 -10.54 -13.63
CA ARG A 242 -10.12 -10.17 -13.15
C ARG A 242 -10.73 -11.22 -12.21
N GLY A 243 -11.37 -10.74 -11.14
CA GLY A 243 -11.98 -11.57 -10.10
C GLY A 243 -10.96 -12.29 -9.20
N GLN A 244 -9.70 -11.86 -9.18
CA GLN A 244 -8.64 -12.56 -8.47
C GLN A 244 -7.88 -11.67 -7.48
N ILE A 245 -7.21 -12.34 -6.52
CA ILE A 245 -6.33 -11.72 -5.52
C ILE A 245 -4.89 -11.99 -5.93
N PHE A 246 -4.00 -11.00 -5.77
CA PHE A 246 -2.56 -11.12 -6.04
C PHE A 246 -1.72 -10.57 -4.90
N ASN A 247 -0.69 -11.28 -4.51
CA ASN A 247 0.38 -10.76 -3.67
C ASN A 247 1.35 -9.91 -4.51
N ILE A 248 1.64 -8.70 -4.04
CA ILE A 248 2.69 -7.86 -4.62
C ILE A 248 3.76 -7.63 -3.56
N GLY A 249 4.99 -8.09 -3.83
CA GLY A 249 6.10 -7.95 -2.89
C GLY A 249 7.39 -8.56 -3.43
N ASN A 250 8.51 -8.17 -2.83
CA ASN A 250 9.79 -8.83 -3.03
C ASN A 250 9.87 -10.10 -2.17
N THR A 251 10.68 -11.07 -2.56
CA THR A 251 10.86 -12.35 -1.84
C THR A 251 12.17 -12.44 -1.05
N GLU A 252 13.03 -11.42 -1.15
CA GLU A 252 14.26 -11.30 -0.36
C GLU A 252 13.90 -10.97 1.10
N GLU A 253 14.22 -11.91 2.00
CA GLU A 253 13.85 -11.82 3.42
C GLU A 253 15.03 -11.33 4.24
N ILE A 254 14.80 -10.34 5.10
CA ILE A 254 15.79 -9.82 6.04
C ILE A 254 15.18 -9.64 7.43
N THR A 255 15.95 -9.89 8.49
CA THR A 255 15.53 -9.57 9.87
C THR A 255 15.60 -8.06 10.10
N ILE A 256 14.84 -7.55 11.07
CA ILE A 256 14.87 -6.11 11.40
C ILE A 256 16.25 -5.69 11.92
N ALA A 257 16.93 -6.56 12.70
CA ALA A 257 18.32 -6.30 13.10
C ALA A 257 19.27 -6.26 11.88
N GLY A 258 19.13 -7.20 10.94
CA GLY A 258 19.90 -7.22 9.70
C GLY A 258 19.61 -5.99 8.81
N LEU A 259 18.35 -5.54 8.77
CA LEU A 259 17.98 -4.30 8.06
C LEU A 259 18.68 -3.08 8.65
N ALA A 260 18.73 -2.95 9.99
CA ALA A 260 19.44 -1.84 10.65
C ALA A 260 20.91 -1.82 10.27
N GLN A 261 21.57 -2.98 10.34
CA GLN A 261 22.97 -3.11 9.95
C GLN A 261 23.19 -2.75 8.46
N CYS A 262 22.33 -3.28 7.57
CA CYS A 262 22.40 -2.97 6.14
C CYS A 262 22.24 -1.46 5.86
N VAL A 263 21.33 -0.77 6.56
CA VAL A 263 21.15 0.69 6.41
C VAL A 263 22.43 1.45 6.84
N ILE A 264 23.02 1.08 7.98
CA ILE A 264 24.28 1.69 8.46
C ILE A 264 25.38 1.54 7.41
N GLU A 265 25.57 0.33 6.88
CA GLU A 265 26.60 0.02 5.89
C GLU A 265 26.38 0.76 4.56
N GLN A 266 25.14 0.73 4.03
CA GLN A 266 24.81 1.36 2.75
C GLN A 266 24.94 2.89 2.77
N LEU A 267 24.71 3.50 3.94
CA LEU A 267 24.84 4.96 4.09
C LEU A 267 26.19 5.42 4.65
N GLY A 268 27.10 4.49 5.00
CA GLY A 268 28.37 4.81 5.63
C GLY A 268 28.19 5.54 6.97
N SER A 269 27.09 5.24 7.68
CA SER A 269 26.73 5.90 8.94
C SER A 269 27.59 5.43 10.11
N LYS A 270 27.79 6.31 11.09
CA LYS A 270 28.43 5.99 12.37
C LYS A 270 27.42 5.57 13.44
N SER A 271 26.16 5.41 13.07
CA SER A 271 25.09 4.96 13.95
C SER A 271 25.38 3.57 14.55
N VAL A 272 24.79 3.32 15.70
CA VAL A 272 24.79 2.00 16.34
C VAL A 272 23.37 1.44 16.36
N VAL A 273 23.25 0.11 16.46
CA VAL A 273 21.95 -0.55 16.68
C VAL A 273 21.65 -0.54 18.17
N GLU A 274 20.50 -0.01 18.56
CA GLU A 274 19.98 0.00 19.93
C GLU A 274 18.75 -0.90 20.01
N PHE A 275 18.79 -1.93 20.87
CA PHE A 275 17.64 -2.80 21.10
C PHE A 275 16.76 -2.23 22.21
N VAL A 276 15.45 -2.06 21.91
CA VAL A 276 14.46 -1.50 22.82
C VAL A 276 13.39 -2.55 23.11
N PRO A 277 13.13 -2.89 24.39
CA PRO A 277 12.10 -3.85 24.74
C PRO A 277 10.72 -3.47 24.17
N TYR A 278 9.93 -4.46 23.72
CA TYR A 278 8.58 -4.20 23.19
C TYR A 278 7.67 -3.46 24.17
N ALA A 279 7.81 -3.73 25.48
CA ALA A 279 7.03 -3.06 26.51
C ALA A 279 7.28 -1.55 26.61
N GLU A 280 8.43 -1.07 26.15
CA GLU A 280 8.75 0.36 26.09
C GLU A 280 8.34 1.00 24.75
N ALA A 281 8.24 0.18 23.69
CA ALA A 281 7.99 0.66 22.35
C ALA A 281 6.50 0.74 22.00
N TYR A 282 5.68 -0.12 22.59
CA TYR A 282 4.27 -0.28 22.25
C TYR A 282 3.38 -0.41 23.49
N ALA A 283 2.10 -0.04 23.33
CA ALA A 283 1.10 -0.26 24.36
C ALA A 283 0.90 -1.76 24.67
N PRO A 284 0.47 -2.12 25.90
CA PRO A 284 0.16 -3.49 26.27
C PRO A 284 -0.80 -4.14 25.26
N GLY A 285 -0.52 -5.40 24.89
CA GLY A 285 -1.34 -6.12 23.89
C GLY A 285 -0.94 -5.89 22.44
N PHE A 286 0.16 -5.21 22.16
CA PHE A 286 0.72 -5.16 20.81
C PHE A 286 1.19 -6.56 20.39
N ASP A 287 0.69 -7.03 19.25
CA ASP A 287 1.02 -8.34 18.66
C ASP A 287 1.69 -8.10 17.30
N ASP A 288 2.81 -8.74 17.01
CA ASP A 288 3.51 -8.60 15.74
C ASP A 288 3.65 -9.93 15.01
N MET A 289 3.59 -9.87 13.69
CA MET A 289 3.84 -11.03 12.83
C MET A 289 5.35 -11.30 12.78
N ARG A 290 5.78 -12.50 13.15
CA ARG A 290 7.21 -12.87 13.11
C ARG A 290 7.79 -12.85 11.70
N ARG A 291 6.99 -13.23 10.69
CA ARG A 291 7.42 -13.30 9.30
C ARG A 291 6.36 -12.72 8.38
N ARG A 292 6.77 -12.02 7.30
CA ARG A 292 5.88 -11.61 6.21
C ARG A 292 6.61 -11.74 4.87
N LYS A 293 6.49 -12.91 4.24
CA LYS A 293 7.12 -13.24 2.97
C LYS A 293 6.04 -13.65 1.96
N PRO A 294 5.93 -12.99 0.79
CA PRO A 294 4.95 -13.36 -0.24
C PRO A 294 5.41 -14.56 -1.06
N VAL A 295 4.44 -15.36 -1.52
CA VAL A 295 4.55 -16.15 -2.74
C VAL A 295 4.05 -15.26 -3.87
N VAL A 296 4.87 -15.02 -4.91
CA VAL A 296 4.55 -14.13 -6.03
C VAL A 296 4.43 -14.86 -7.38
N ALA A 297 4.44 -16.19 -7.35
CA ALA A 297 4.38 -17.01 -8.56
C ALA A 297 3.10 -16.77 -9.39
N LYS A 298 1.99 -16.43 -8.74
CA LYS A 298 0.73 -16.09 -9.43
C LYS A 298 0.85 -14.77 -10.17
N LEU A 299 1.41 -13.74 -9.53
CA LEU A 299 1.70 -12.45 -10.16
C LEU A 299 2.59 -12.63 -11.39
N GLU A 300 3.73 -13.33 -11.22
CA GLU A 300 4.69 -13.58 -12.29
C GLU A 300 4.06 -14.31 -13.48
N ARG A 301 3.26 -15.35 -13.24
CA ARG A 301 2.57 -16.10 -14.29
C ARG A 301 1.57 -15.26 -15.10
N VAL A 302 0.85 -14.33 -14.44
CA VAL A 302 -0.22 -13.54 -15.08
C VAL A 302 0.33 -12.29 -15.76
N THR A 303 1.39 -11.69 -15.21
CA THR A 303 1.90 -10.39 -15.65
C THR A 303 3.27 -10.45 -16.33
N GLU A 304 3.93 -11.62 -16.32
CA GLU A 304 5.32 -11.78 -16.77
C GLU A 304 6.28 -10.81 -16.05
N PHE A 305 5.94 -10.47 -14.80
CA PHE A 305 6.71 -9.53 -13.98
C PHE A 305 6.85 -10.03 -12.54
N ARG A 306 8.03 -9.81 -11.99
CA ARG A 306 8.35 -10.09 -10.60
C ARG A 306 9.11 -8.91 -10.00
N PRO A 307 8.69 -8.36 -8.84
CA PRO A 307 9.48 -7.38 -8.09
C PRO A 307 10.85 -7.95 -7.73
N GLN A 308 11.94 -7.23 -8.08
CA GLN A 308 13.31 -7.72 -7.90
C GLN A 308 14.34 -6.63 -7.56
N THR A 309 13.91 -5.39 -7.32
CA THR A 309 14.81 -4.32 -6.89
C THR A 309 15.46 -4.72 -5.57
N SER A 310 16.80 -4.73 -5.51
CA SER A 310 17.57 -5.16 -4.34
C SER A 310 17.36 -4.22 -3.15
N LEU A 311 17.50 -4.74 -1.91
CA LEU A 311 17.38 -3.93 -0.70
C LEU A 311 18.41 -2.78 -0.67
N ALA A 312 19.64 -3.02 -1.12
CA ALA A 312 20.67 -1.98 -1.19
C ALA A 312 20.24 -0.81 -2.09
N GLU A 313 19.68 -1.10 -3.26
CA GLU A 313 19.16 -0.07 -4.17
C GLU A 313 17.94 0.65 -3.59
N ILE A 314 17.04 -0.06 -2.90
CA ILE A 314 15.90 0.52 -2.19
C ILE A 314 16.38 1.52 -1.13
N ILE A 315 17.37 1.15 -0.30
CA ILE A 315 17.94 2.01 0.75
C ILE A 315 18.52 3.26 0.11
N ARG A 316 19.37 3.11 -0.91
CA ARG A 316 20.03 4.22 -1.59
C ARG A 316 19.01 5.22 -2.15
N ARG A 317 18.04 4.76 -2.96
CA ARG A 317 17.01 5.62 -3.58
C ARG A 317 16.09 6.28 -2.56
N THR A 318 15.77 5.57 -1.48
CA THR A 318 14.95 6.14 -0.41
C THR A 318 15.71 7.24 0.33
N ALA A 319 16.99 7.02 0.61
CA ALA A 319 17.83 7.99 1.32
C ALA A 319 18.04 9.31 0.53
N GLU A 320 18.03 9.28 -0.79
CA GLU A 320 18.13 10.48 -1.63
C GLU A 320 16.95 11.45 -1.43
N ASN A 321 15.83 10.98 -0.85
CA ASN A 321 14.58 11.72 -0.75
C ASN A 321 14.08 11.97 0.71
N ILE A 322 14.88 11.61 1.71
CA ILE A 322 14.62 11.86 3.15
C ILE A 322 15.56 12.95 3.74
#